data_cd8f0e3459737f9fa793fdc7ca936121
#
_entry.id   cd8f0e3459737f9fa793fdc7ca936121
#
_cell.length_a   1.000
_cell.length_b   1.000
_cell.length_c   1.000
_cell.angle_alpha   90.00
_cell.angle_beta   90.00
_cell.angle_gamma   90.00
#
_symmetry.space_group_name_H-M   'P 1'
#
loop_
_entity.id
_entity.type
_entity.pdbx_description
1 polymer ?
#
loop_
_entity_poly.entity_id
_entity_poly.type
_entity_poly.pdbx_seq_one_letter_code
_entity_poly.pdbx_strand_id
1 'polypeptide(L)'
;MCGIAGFCNFHGNFREDPGKYYQILQTMGRVQKHRGPDGDGVYLQRHVGLSHVRLSILDPEGGAQPMVRQCAGQGGLRGAIVFNGEIYNSPALREELLREGAFFETTCDTEVILQGLLLRGLPFLSSLHGIFSFAFWEDATEQLILVRDRLGVKPLFYATLGQTFLFSSEIKGILSFPDFPAEVDREGLCEIFGLGPAKTYGKGVFKNVHEVLPGHVITLRRIMKDDEYRLSGKVNDSIAFEIGGTLRRRT
;
A
#
# COMPACT_ATOMS: atom_id res chain seq x y z
N MET A 1 -15.79 4.65 -1.01
CA MET A 1 -14.33 4.61 -1.22
C MET A 1 -13.77 3.35 -0.56
N CYS A 2 -12.94 2.61 -1.26
CA CYS A 2 -12.32 1.40 -0.68
C CYS A 2 -11.41 1.73 0.53
N GLY A 3 -11.07 0.71 1.31
CA GLY A 3 -10.06 0.78 2.36
C GLY A 3 -9.00 -0.28 2.14
N ILE A 4 -7.75 0.10 2.27
CA ILE A 4 -6.60 -0.81 2.20
C ILE A 4 -5.87 -0.81 3.53
N ALA A 5 -5.29 -1.95 3.89
CA ALA A 5 -4.43 -2.09 5.05
C ALA A 5 -3.46 -3.26 4.86
N GLY A 6 -2.41 -3.30 5.65
CA GLY A 6 -1.50 -4.42 5.62
C GLY A 6 -0.25 -4.21 6.46
N PHE A 7 0.61 -5.21 6.40
CA PHE A 7 1.89 -5.21 7.10
C PHE A 7 2.97 -5.95 6.32
N CYS A 8 4.23 -5.61 6.60
CA CYS A 8 5.40 -6.27 6.03
C CYS A 8 6.47 -6.45 7.10
N ASN A 9 7.13 -7.64 7.11
CA ASN A 9 8.25 -7.91 7.99
C ASN A 9 9.19 -8.94 7.35
N PHE A 10 10.37 -8.52 6.93
CA PHE A 10 11.34 -9.40 6.26
C PHE A 10 12.11 -10.34 7.21
N HIS A 11 12.02 -10.13 8.51
CA HIS A 11 12.62 -11.00 9.55
C HIS A 11 11.65 -12.07 10.06
N GLY A 12 10.33 -11.89 9.81
CA GLY A 12 9.28 -12.82 10.21
C GLY A 12 8.85 -13.74 9.09
N ASN A 13 8.13 -14.79 9.47
CA ASN A 13 7.45 -15.68 8.54
C ASN A 13 5.98 -15.81 8.96
N PHE A 14 5.12 -15.05 8.34
CA PHE A 14 3.69 -15.04 8.67
C PHE A 14 2.97 -16.35 8.34
N ARG A 15 3.61 -17.24 7.54
CA ARG A 15 3.09 -18.57 7.24
C ARG A 15 3.31 -19.59 8.37
N GLU A 16 4.05 -19.26 9.41
CA GLU A 16 4.21 -20.12 10.59
C GLU A 16 2.93 -20.16 11.45
N ASP A 17 2.18 -19.05 11.49
CA ASP A 17 0.88 -18.98 12.15
C ASP A 17 -0.12 -18.22 11.26
N PRO A 18 -0.56 -18.82 10.14
CA PRO A 18 -1.41 -18.13 9.19
C PRO A 18 -2.76 -17.74 9.80
N GLY A 19 -3.30 -18.53 10.73
CA GLY A 19 -4.58 -18.26 11.40
C GLY A 19 -4.56 -16.92 12.15
N LYS A 20 -3.52 -16.69 12.94
CA LYS A 20 -3.30 -15.43 13.67
C LYS A 20 -3.24 -14.25 12.72
N TYR A 21 -2.40 -14.32 11.67
CA TYR A 21 -2.18 -13.20 10.79
C TYR A 21 -3.38 -12.92 9.86
N TYR A 22 -4.16 -13.94 9.47
CA TYR A 22 -5.45 -13.74 8.82
C TYR A 22 -6.43 -12.95 9.70
N GLN A 23 -6.53 -13.29 10.98
CA GLN A 23 -7.41 -12.58 11.92
C GLN A 23 -6.99 -11.12 12.10
N ILE A 24 -5.67 -10.86 12.15
CA ILE A 24 -5.13 -9.49 12.21
C ILE A 24 -5.55 -8.70 10.96
N LEU A 25 -5.32 -9.25 9.76
CA LEU A 25 -5.71 -8.61 8.50
C LEU A 25 -7.22 -8.34 8.40
N GLN A 26 -8.03 -9.31 8.80
CA GLN A 26 -9.49 -9.14 8.86
C GLN A 26 -9.89 -8.03 9.83
N THR A 27 -9.21 -7.92 10.97
CA THR A 27 -9.47 -6.85 11.95
C THR A 27 -9.10 -5.49 11.39
N MET A 28 -7.90 -5.35 10.77
CA MET A 28 -7.46 -4.13 10.11
C MET A 28 -8.42 -3.68 8.98
N GLY A 29 -8.98 -4.63 8.22
CA GLY A 29 -10.02 -4.37 7.23
C GLY A 29 -11.36 -3.98 7.87
N ARG A 30 -11.82 -4.74 8.87
CA ARG A 30 -13.13 -4.57 9.53
C ARG A 30 -13.31 -3.17 10.12
N VAL A 31 -12.29 -2.60 10.75
CA VAL A 31 -12.38 -1.24 11.30
C VAL A 31 -12.55 -0.17 10.22
N GLN A 32 -12.33 -0.51 8.96
CA GLN A 32 -12.53 0.35 7.79
C GLN A 32 -13.77 -0.05 6.95
N LYS A 33 -14.63 -0.95 7.43
CA LYS A 33 -15.77 -1.50 6.66
C LYS A 33 -16.74 -0.43 6.13
N HIS A 34 -16.89 0.71 6.83
CA HIS A 34 -17.68 1.85 6.38
C HIS A 34 -17.17 2.46 5.06
N ARG A 35 -15.89 2.23 4.68
CA ARG A 35 -15.33 2.67 3.39
C ARG A 35 -15.71 1.73 2.25
N GLY A 36 -15.86 0.44 2.53
CA GLY A 36 -16.10 -0.58 1.52
C GLY A 36 -17.03 -1.66 2.05
N PRO A 37 -18.36 -1.43 2.02
CA PRO A 37 -19.34 -2.38 2.55
C PRO A 37 -19.58 -3.60 1.67
N ASP A 38 -19.22 -3.54 0.36
CA ASP A 38 -19.68 -4.50 -0.65
C ASP A 38 -18.85 -5.80 -0.69
N GLY A 39 -17.63 -5.78 -0.14
CA GLY A 39 -16.78 -6.96 -0.10
C GLY A 39 -15.54 -6.73 0.75
N ASP A 40 -14.83 -7.81 1.02
CA ASP A 40 -13.53 -7.78 1.68
C ASP A 40 -12.66 -8.95 1.20
N GLY A 41 -11.36 -8.81 1.39
CA GLY A 41 -10.41 -9.84 1.06
C GLY A 41 -9.08 -9.64 1.77
N VAL A 42 -8.35 -10.74 1.89
CA VAL A 42 -7.02 -10.76 2.49
C VAL A 42 -6.06 -11.62 1.65
N TYR A 43 -4.80 -11.23 1.64
CA TYR A 43 -3.70 -11.96 1.02
C TYR A 43 -2.57 -12.05 2.03
N LEU A 44 -2.02 -13.25 2.21
CA LEU A 44 -0.96 -13.50 3.18
C LEU A 44 0.16 -14.30 2.52
N GLN A 45 1.37 -13.79 2.62
CA GLN A 45 2.60 -14.45 2.21
C GLN A 45 3.60 -14.44 3.36
N ARG A 46 4.79 -14.98 3.12
CA ARG A 46 5.84 -15.12 4.12
C ARG A 46 6.15 -13.81 4.84
N HIS A 47 6.28 -12.72 4.08
CA HIS A 47 6.76 -11.42 4.57
C HIS A 47 5.75 -10.29 4.46
N VAL A 48 4.58 -10.54 3.87
CA VAL A 48 3.56 -9.53 3.63
C VAL A 48 2.16 -10.03 3.92
N GLY A 49 1.33 -9.16 4.48
CA GLY A 49 -0.11 -9.33 4.60
C GLY A 49 -0.83 -8.11 4.05
N LEU A 50 -1.83 -8.32 3.19
CA LEU A 50 -2.64 -7.28 2.57
C LEU A 50 -4.11 -7.51 2.90
N SER A 51 -4.84 -6.44 3.18
CA SER A 51 -6.29 -6.45 3.45
C SER A 51 -6.98 -5.36 2.65
N HIS A 52 -8.15 -5.67 2.13
CA HIS A 52 -8.98 -4.77 1.35
C HIS A 52 -10.43 -4.84 1.79
N VAL A 53 -11.09 -3.67 1.83
CA VAL A 53 -12.56 -3.55 1.93
C VAL A 53 -13.06 -2.76 0.73
N ARG A 54 -14.04 -3.30 0.02
CA ARG A 54 -14.43 -2.87 -1.32
C ARG A 54 -15.72 -2.06 -1.30
N LEU A 55 -15.70 -0.91 -1.99
CA LEU A 55 -16.86 -0.27 -2.57
C LEU A 55 -16.84 -0.53 -4.07
N SER A 56 -17.81 -1.30 -4.56
CA SER A 56 -17.88 -1.74 -5.96
C SER A 56 -18.41 -0.61 -6.84
N ILE A 57 -17.51 0.01 -7.64
CA ILE A 57 -17.87 1.07 -8.60
C ILE A 57 -17.63 0.57 -10.01
N LEU A 58 -16.42 0.06 -10.29
CA LEU A 58 -16.03 -0.51 -11.57
C LEU A 58 -15.92 -2.02 -11.43
N ASP A 59 -16.39 -2.74 -12.47
CA ASP A 59 -16.31 -4.20 -12.59
C ASP A 59 -16.70 -4.94 -11.28
N PRO A 60 -17.99 -4.97 -10.92
CA PRO A 60 -18.43 -5.57 -9.65
C PRO A 60 -18.01 -7.04 -9.49
N GLU A 61 -17.96 -7.79 -10.60
CA GLU A 61 -17.64 -9.22 -10.61
C GLU A 61 -16.13 -9.49 -10.65
N GLY A 62 -15.39 -8.78 -11.53
CA GLY A 62 -13.95 -9.03 -11.76
C GLY A 62 -12.99 -8.27 -10.85
N GLY A 63 -13.45 -7.17 -10.22
CA GLY A 63 -12.59 -6.26 -9.44
C GLY A 63 -12.33 -6.69 -7.99
N ALA A 64 -12.40 -7.98 -7.64
CA ALA A 64 -12.10 -8.46 -6.29
C ALA A 64 -10.63 -8.17 -5.91
N GLN A 65 -10.41 -7.78 -4.66
CA GLN A 65 -9.08 -7.47 -4.12
C GLN A 65 -8.88 -8.11 -2.74
N PRO A 66 -7.63 -8.44 -2.32
CA PRO A 66 -6.37 -8.23 -3.03
C PRO A 66 -6.33 -8.96 -4.38
N MET A 67 -5.93 -8.25 -5.45
CA MET A 67 -5.83 -8.85 -6.78
C MET A 67 -4.43 -9.42 -6.97
N VAL A 68 -4.36 -10.67 -7.45
CA VAL A 68 -3.10 -11.37 -7.72
C VAL A 68 -3.04 -11.74 -9.20
N ARG A 69 -1.94 -11.42 -9.87
CA ARG A 69 -1.71 -11.79 -11.27
C ARG A 69 -0.28 -12.24 -11.48
N GLN A 70 -0.11 -12.97 -12.59
CA GLN A 70 1.19 -13.39 -13.07
C GLN A 70 1.39 -12.86 -14.48
N CYS A 71 2.55 -12.27 -14.77
CA CYS A 71 2.90 -11.80 -16.10
C CYS A 71 3.64 -12.88 -16.87
N ALA A 72 3.03 -13.40 -17.92
CA ALA A 72 3.60 -14.48 -18.74
C ALA A 72 4.87 -14.05 -19.51
N GLY A 73 5.00 -12.76 -19.85
CA GLY A 73 6.09 -12.22 -20.68
C GLY A 73 7.41 -11.96 -19.96
N GLN A 74 7.44 -12.01 -18.63
CA GLN A 74 8.59 -11.63 -17.77
C GLN A 74 9.02 -12.78 -16.86
N GLY A 75 9.15 -13.99 -17.37
CA GLY A 75 9.61 -15.13 -16.56
C GLY A 75 8.63 -15.57 -15.46
N GLY A 76 7.34 -15.20 -15.58
CA GLY A 76 6.32 -15.57 -14.61
C GLY A 76 6.30 -14.69 -13.36
N LEU A 77 6.74 -13.42 -13.45
CA LEU A 77 6.63 -12.47 -12.35
C LEU A 77 5.21 -12.41 -11.81
N ARG A 78 5.07 -12.59 -10.50
CA ARG A 78 3.80 -12.57 -9.80
C ARG A 78 3.74 -11.41 -8.83
N GLY A 79 2.60 -10.72 -8.81
CA GLY A 79 2.36 -9.63 -7.88
C GLY A 79 0.97 -9.66 -7.28
N ALA A 80 0.82 -8.98 -6.16
CA ALA A 80 -0.45 -8.76 -5.46
C ALA A 80 -0.64 -7.27 -5.19
N ILE A 81 -1.86 -6.77 -5.39
CA ILE A 81 -2.19 -5.35 -5.18
C ILE A 81 -3.47 -5.20 -4.36
N VAL A 82 -3.46 -4.18 -3.49
CA VAL A 82 -4.65 -3.59 -2.88
C VAL A 82 -4.70 -2.11 -3.25
N PHE A 83 -5.83 -1.67 -3.80
CA PHE A 83 -5.99 -0.38 -4.43
C PHE A 83 -7.27 0.32 -3.96
N ASN A 84 -7.15 1.60 -3.67
CA ASN A 84 -8.25 2.51 -3.35
C ASN A 84 -8.15 3.75 -4.24
N GLY A 85 -8.98 3.83 -5.27
CA GLY A 85 -8.90 4.95 -6.20
C GLY A 85 -9.63 4.73 -7.49
N GLU A 86 -9.22 5.52 -8.49
CA GLU A 86 -9.66 5.44 -9.87
C GLU A 86 -8.56 5.97 -10.78
N ILE A 87 -8.23 5.20 -11.83
CA ILE A 87 -7.25 5.57 -12.86
C ILE A 87 -7.99 6.01 -14.12
N TYR A 88 -8.03 7.31 -14.36
CA TYR A 88 -8.82 7.92 -15.44
C TYR A 88 -8.35 7.54 -16.85
N ASN A 89 -7.06 7.30 -17.03
CA ASN A 89 -6.48 6.89 -18.30
C ASN A 89 -6.27 5.37 -18.41
N SER A 90 -6.92 4.56 -17.55
CA SER A 90 -6.78 3.12 -17.58
C SER A 90 -7.13 2.47 -18.95
N PRO A 91 -8.13 2.95 -19.74
CA PRO A 91 -8.38 2.36 -21.05
C PRO A 91 -7.21 2.51 -22.04
N ALA A 92 -6.58 3.69 -22.10
CA ALA A 92 -5.44 3.93 -22.98
C ALA A 92 -4.21 3.11 -22.54
N LEU A 93 -3.93 3.07 -21.23
CA LEU A 93 -2.84 2.26 -20.69
C LEU A 93 -3.05 0.76 -20.92
N ARG A 94 -4.28 0.28 -20.84
CA ARG A 94 -4.62 -1.12 -21.17
C ARG A 94 -4.27 -1.46 -22.61
N GLU A 95 -4.62 -0.61 -23.57
CA GLU A 95 -4.29 -0.81 -24.97
C GLU A 95 -2.78 -0.84 -25.23
N GLU A 96 -2.01 0.02 -24.54
CA GLU A 96 -0.55 0.01 -24.62
C GLU A 96 0.03 -1.31 -24.09
N LEU A 97 -0.39 -1.71 -22.88
CA LEU A 97 0.08 -2.93 -22.24
C LEU A 97 -0.29 -4.20 -23.03
N LEU A 98 -1.47 -4.24 -23.68
CA LEU A 98 -1.85 -5.33 -24.56
C LEU A 98 -0.89 -5.46 -25.74
N ARG A 99 -0.45 -4.33 -26.35
CA ARG A 99 0.54 -4.34 -27.44
C ARG A 99 1.92 -4.83 -26.97
N GLU A 100 2.22 -4.70 -25.68
CA GLU A 100 3.44 -5.20 -25.04
C GLU A 100 3.33 -6.65 -24.55
N GLY A 101 2.18 -7.30 -24.78
CA GLY A 101 1.96 -8.71 -24.44
C GLY A 101 1.36 -8.94 -23.05
N ALA A 102 0.80 -7.90 -22.40
CA ALA A 102 0.00 -8.11 -21.20
C ALA A 102 -1.27 -8.88 -21.51
N PHE A 103 -1.71 -9.67 -20.54
CA PHE A 103 -3.00 -10.36 -20.58
C PHE A 103 -3.88 -9.84 -19.46
N PHE A 104 -5.16 -9.64 -19.74
CA PHE A 104 -6.14 -9.14 -18.78
C PHE A 104 -7.31 -10.10 -18.64
N GLU A 105 -7.70 -10.38 -17.40
CA GLU A 105 -8.85 -11.22 -17.07
C GLU A 105 -10.10 -10.40 -16.73
N THR A 106 -9.92 -9.11 -16.37
CA THR A 106 -10.99 -8.21 -15.92
C THR A 106 -10.99 -6.92 -16.71
N THR A 107 -12.01 -6.10 -16.50
CA THR A 107 -12.08 -4.74 -17.09
C THR A 107 -11.65 -3.64 -16.10
N CYS A 108 -11.29 -4.00 -14.87
CA CYS A 108 -10.97 -3.03 -13.83
C CYS A 108 -9.61 -2.34 -14.04
N ASP A 109 -9.50 -1.14 -13.52
CA ASP A 109 -8.28 -0.33 -13.53
C ASP A 109 -7.19 -0.88 -12.60
N THR A 110 -7.57 -1.60 -11.55
CA THR A 110 -6.65 -2.28 -10.64
C THR A 110 -5.74 -3.25 -11.39
N GLU A 111 -6.28 -4.00 -12.34
CA GLU A 111 -5.49 -4.93 -13.15
C GLU A 111 -4.52 -4.20 -14.09
N VAL A 112 -4.91 -3.02 -14.58
CA VAL A 112 -4.02 -2.18 -15.40
C VAL A 112 -2.80 -1.71 -14.59
N ILE A 113 -3.00 -1.30 -13.34
CA ILE A 113 -1.88 -0.96 -12.45
C ILE A 113 -0.98 -2.17 -12.24
N LEU A 114 -1.57 -3.31 -11.91
CA LEU A 114 -0.84 -4.54 -11.59
C LEU A 114 0.00 -5.03 -12.78
N GLN A 115 -0.59 -5.15 -13.96
CA GLN A 115 0.11 -5.56 -15.18
C GLN A 115 1.18 -4.54 -15.59
N GLY A 116 0.90 -3.24 -15.48
CA GLY A 116 1.85 -2.19 -15.78
C GLY A 116 3.08 -2.22 -14.86
N LEU A 117 2.90 -2.47 -13.57
CA LEU A 117 4.01 -2.63 -12.62
C LEU A 117 4.82 -3.90 -12.89
N LEU A 118 4.18 -5.01 -13.22
CA LEU A 118 4.86 -6.27 -13.55
C LEU A 118 5.67 -6.16 -14.86
N LEU A 119 5.20 -5.42 -15.85
CA LEU A 119 5.88 -5.26 -17.15
C LEU A 119 6.94 -4.18 -17.16
N ARG A 120 6.63 -2.99 -16.62
CA ARG A 120 7.44 -1.78 -16.74
C ARG A 120 8.11 -1.36 -15.43
N GLY A 121 7.75 -2.01 -14.30
CA GLY A 121 8.25 -1.66 -12.98
C GLY A 121 7.82 -0.27 -12.52
N LEU A 122 8.60 0.32 -11.60
CA LEU A 122 8.34 1.66 -11.01
C LEU A 122 8.16 2.79 -12.03
N PRO A 123 8.87 2.84 -13.18
CA PRO A 123 8.66 3.88 -14.19
C PRO A 123 7.21 3.99 -14.68
N PHE A 124 6.43 2.89 -14.64
CA PHE A 124 5.01 2.90 -15.00
C PHE A 124 4.18 3.88 -14.16
N LEU A 125 4.57 4.13 -12.92
CA LEU A 125 3.84 5.04 -12.01
C LEU A 125 3.68 6.45 -12.59
N SER A 126 4.64 6.90 -13.40
CA SER A 126 4.60 8.21 -14.05
C SER A 126 3.46 8.35 -15.06
N SER A 127 3.01 7.25 -15.65
CA SER A 127 1.93 7.19 -16.63
C SER A 127 0.54 7.23 -16.00
N LEU A 128 0.41 6.98 -14.69
CA LEU A 128 -0.89 6.92 -14.02
C LEU A 128 -1.48 8.32 -13.86
N HIS A 129 -2.70 8.52 -14.37
CA HIS A 129 -3.50 9.72 -14.15
C HIS A 129 -4.77 9.33 -13.38
N GLY A 130 -4.95 9.89 -12.18
CA GLY A 130 -6.09 9.52 -11.33
C GLY A 130 -5.93 9.99 -9.89
N ILE A 131 -6.84 9.53 -9.07
CA ILE A 131 -6.85 9.73 -7.62
C ILE A 131 -6.74 8.35 -6.95
N PHE A 132 -5.64 8.08 -6.28
CA PHE A 132 -5.36 6.73 -5.81
C PHE A 132 -4.41 6.65 -4.62
N SER A 133 -4.57 5.56 -3.87
CA SER A 133 -3.55 5.00 -3.01
C SER A 133 -3.55 3.48 -3.16
N PHE A 134 -2.37 2.86 -3.18
CA PHE A 134 -2.28 1.42 -3.27
C PHE A 134 -1.02 0.87 -2.61
N ALA A 135 -1.07 -0.43 -2.31
CA ALA A 135 0.09 -1.22 -1.95
C ALA A 135 0.24 -2.38 -2.94
N PHE A 136 1.43 -2.52 -3.49
CA PHE A 136 1.80 -3.57 -4.44
C PHE A 136 2.95 -4.40 -3.87
N TRP A 137 2.78 -5.72 -3.89
CA TRP A 137 3.79 -6.69 -3.53
C TRP A 137 4.26 -7.45 -4.75
N GLU A 138 5.57 -7.57 -4.94
CA GLU A 138 6.20 -8.37 -5.98
C GLU A 138 6.90 -9.58 -5.34
N ASP A 139 6.48 -10.79 -5.73
CA ASP A 139 6.96 -12.02 -5.12
C ASP A 139 8.45 -12.29 -5.44
N ALA A 140 8.90 -11.98 -6.66
CA ALA A 140 10.26 -12.31 -7.12
C ALA A 140 11.34 -11.48 -6.42
N THR A 141 11.07 -10.21 -6.18
CA THR A 141 12.01 -9.29 -5.52
C THR A 141 11.75 -9.15 -4.03
N GLU A 142 10.68 -9.79 -3.53
CA GLU A 142 10.19 -9.60 -2.16
C GLU A 142 10.10 -8.10 -1.80
N GLN A 143 9.44 -7.32 -2.67
CA GLN A 143 9.32 -5.87 -2.53
C GLN A 143 7.88 -5.46 -2.27
N LEU A 144 7.67 -4.61 -1.24
CA LEU A 144 6.42 -3.90 -1.02
C LEU A 144 6.56 -2.45 -1.44
N ILE A 145 5.63 -1.98 -2.27
CA ILE A 145 5.58 -0.61 -2.77
C ILE A 145 4.25 0.02 -2.34
N LEU A 146 4.32 1.14 -1.63
CA LEU A 146 3.17 1.97 -1.33
C LEU A 146 3.21 3.22 -2.21
N VAL A 147 2.08 3.57 -2.80
CA VAL A 147 1.97 4.72 -3.70
C VAL A 147 0.76 5.57 -3.32
N ARG A 148 0.93 6.89 -3.36
CA ARG A 148 -0.15 7.86 -3.19
C ARG A 148 -0.19 8.83 -4.37
N ASP A 149 -1.38 9.19 -4.81
CA ASP A 149 -1.60 10.11 -5.93
C ASP A 149 -0.95 11.49 -5.73
N ARG A 150 -0.75 12.21 -6.83
CA ARG A 150 -0.03 13.50 -6.86
C ARG A 150 -0.63 14.58 -5.96
N LEU A 151 -1.94 14.56 -5.78
CA LEU A 151 -2.68 15.54 -4.95
C LEU A 151 -2.95 15.03 -3.54
N GLY A 152 -2.67 13.72 -3.28
CA GLY A 152 -2.96 13.09 -1.99
C GLY A 152 -4.45 12.96 -1.68
N VAL A 153 -5.29 12.82 -2.73
CA VAL A 153 -6.75 12.72 -2.58
C VAL A 153 -7.14 11.47 -1.80
N LYS A 154 -6.47 10.34 -2.07
CA LYS A 154 -6.71 9.13 -1.32
C LYS A 154 -5.76 9.05 -0.12
N PRO A 155 -6.28 8.83 1.10
CA PRO A 155 -5.45 8.78 2.29
C PRO A 155 -4.61 7.49 2.33
N LEU A 156 -3.39 7.60 2.85
CA LEU A 156 -2.52 6.46 3.12
C LEU A 156 -1.58 6.81 4.27
N PHE A 157 -1.65 6.02 5.33
CA PHE A 157 -0.83 6.16 6.54
C PHE A 157 0.08 4.96 6.70
N TYR A 158 1.20 5.16 7.38
CA TYR A 158 2.13 4.11 7.73
C TYR A 158 2.71 4.29 9.13
N ALA A 159 3.22 3.21 9.69
CA ALA A 159 3.90 3.18 10.97
C ALA A 159 4.88 2.01 11.01
N THR A 160 5.75 2.00 12.02
CA THR A 160 6.61 0.86 12.33
C THR A 160 6.41 0.42 13.77
N LEU A 161 6.31 -0.89 13.98
CA LEU A 161 6.31 -1.51 15.30
C LEU A 161 7.41 -2.58 15.35
N GLY A 162 8.51 -2.25 16.02
CA GLY A 162 9.72 -3.08 15.95
C GLY A 162 10.22 -3.20 14.51
N GLN A 163 10.25 -4.43 13.99
CA GLN A 163 10.66 -4.73 12.61
C GLN A 163 9.46 -4.85 11.64
N THR A 164 8.24 -4.62 12.11
CA THR A 164 7.04 -4.71 11.30
C THR A 164 6.64 -3.33 10.79
N PHE A 165 6.56 -3.19 9.48
CA PHE A 165 6.00 -2.03 8.82
C PHE A 165 4.50 -2.24 8.64
N LEU A 166 3.72 -1.22 8.96
CA LEU A 166 2.26 -1.20 8.93
C LEU A 166 1.79 -0.12 7.98
N PHE A 167 0.69 -0.34 7.27
CA PHE A 167 0.04 0.70 6.47
C PHE A 167 -1.47 0.55 6.46
N SER A 168 -2.17 1.66 6.23
CA SER A 168 -3.64 1.67 6.14
C SER A 168 -4.17 2.96 5.52
N SER A 169 -5.35 2.89 4.89
CA SER A 169 -6.09 4.09 4.45
C SER A 169 -6.54 4.98 5.61
N GLU A 170 -6.74 4.41 6.79
CA GLU A 170 -7.14 5.15 7.99
C GLU A 170 -6.27 4.73 9.19
N ILE A 171 -5.95 5.69 10.05
CA ILE A 171 -5.08 5.48 11.23
C ILE A 171 -5.59 4.32 12.11
N LYS A 172 -6.91 4.18 12.28
CA LYS A 172 -7.50 3.09 13.10
C LYS A 172 -7.17 1.69 12.57
N GLY A 173 -6.88 1.53 11.27
CA GLY A 173 -6.39 0.27 10.73
C GLY A 173 -5.01 -0.09 11.31
N ILE A 174 -4.12 0.89 11.47
CA ILE A 174 -2.82 0.72 12.12
C ILE A 174 -3.01 0.47 13.63
N LEU A 175 -3.85 1.26 14.30
CA LEU A 175 -4.10 1.11 15.74
C LEU A 175 -4.76 -0.23 16.12
N SER A 176 -5.40 -0.90 15.17
CA SER A 176 -5.98 -2.23 15.38
C SER A 176 -4.98 -3.37 15.29
N PHE A 177 -3.74 -3.10 14.90
CA PHE A 177 -2.66 -4.08 14.91
C PHE A 177 -2.28 -4.41 16.37
N PRO A 178 -2.09 -5.69 16.74
CA PRO A 178 -1.77 -6.09 18.10
C PRO A 178 -0.56 -5.33 18.66
N ASP A 179 -0.66 -4.94 19.92
CA ASP A 179 0.40 -4.27 20.68
C ASP A 179 0.87 -2.92 20.10
N PHE A 180 0.17 -2.37 19.09
CA PHE A 180 0.49 -1.03 18.61
C PHE A 180 0.10 0.03 19.64
N PRO A 181 1.05 0.88 20.11
CA PRO A 181 0.77 1.87 21.14
C PRO A 181 -0.10 3.01 20.60
N ALA A 182 -1.36 3.10 21.07
CA ALA A 182 -2.28 4.17 20.70
C ALA A 182 -2.02 5.46 21.49
N GLU A 183 -0.77 5.93 21.48
CA GLU A 183 -0.37 7.16 22.16
C GLU A 183 -0.61 8.38 21.29
N VAL A 184 -1.35 9.36 21.82
CA VAL A 184 -1.59 10.63 21.13
C VAL A 184 -0.29 11.46 21.14
N ASP A 185 0.05 12.01 19.98
CA ASP A 185 1.15 12.95 19.86
C ASP A 185 0.71 14.36 20.28
N ARG A 186 1.49 14.99 21.18
CA ARG A 186 1.18 16.32 21.71
C ARG A 186 1.15 17.38 20.59
N GLU A 187 2.11 17.34 19.67
CA GLU A 187 2.16 18.28 18.54
C GLU A 187 0.95 18.08 17.62
N GLY A 188 0.62 16.84 17.27
CA GLY A 188 -0.54 16.51 16.44
C GLY A 188 -1.85 16.93 17.10
N LEU A 189 -1.96 16.82 18.43
CA LEU A 189 -3.12 17.31 19.18
C LEU A 189 -3.21 18.86 19.15
N CYS A 190 -2.10 19.55 19.32
CA CYS A 190 -2.04 21.01 19.20
C CYS A 190 -2.43 21.48 17.79
N GLU A 191 -2.04 20.75 16.74
CA GLU A 191 -2.46 21.06 15.36
C GLU A 191 -3.99 20.97 15.19
N ILE A 192 -4.62 19.93 15.72
CA ILE A 192 -6.09 19.77 15.65
C ILE A 192 -6.79 20.96 16.33
N PHE A 193 -6.35 21.37 17.52
CA PHE A 193 -6.96 22.47 18.23
C PHE A 193 -6.61 23.84 17.64
N GLY A 194 -5.42 24.01 17.06
CA GLY A 194 -4.96 25.28 16.51
C GLY A 194 -5.34 25.51 15.06
N LEU A 195 -5.31 24.47 14.23
CA LEU A 195 -5.54 24.54 12.79
C LEU A 195 -6.91 23.94 12.37
N GLY A 196 -7.64 23.34 13.31
CA GLY A 196 -8.90 22.66 13.03
C GLY A 196 -8.67 21.39 12.17
N PRO A 197 -9.47 21.18 11.10
CA PRO A 197 -9.32 19.99 10.25
C PRO A 197 -8.06 20.00 9.36
N ALA A 198 -7.39 21.15 9.25
CA ALA A 198 -6.12 21.25 8.56
C ALA A 198 -5.00 20.65 9.42
N LYS A 199 -4.07 19.96 8.79
CA LYS A 199 -2.90 19.36 9.45
C LYS A 199 -1.64 19.56 8.61
N THR A 200 -0.51 19.51 9.25
CA THR A 200 0.79 19.49 8.57
C THR A 200 0.93 18.17 7.80
N TYR A 201 1.30 18.24 6.54
CA TYR A 201 1.53 17.05 5.72
C TYR A 201 2.59 16.13 6.34
N GLY A 202 2.33 14.84 6.26
CA GLY A 202 3.26 13.80 6.74
C GLY A 202 3.13 13.47 8.23
N LYS A 203 2.40 14.28 9.02
CA LYS A 203 2.17 14.01 10.43
C LYS A 203 0.83 13.32 10.68
N GLY A 204 0.80 12.43 11.65
CA GLY A 204 -0.40 11.84 12.23
C GLY A 204 -0.70 12.44 13.62
N VAL A 205 -1.88 12.14 14.16
CA VAL A 205 -2.27 12.55 15.54
C VAL A 205 -1.67 11.61 16.57
N PHE A 206 -1.29 10.41 16.16
CA PHE A 206 -0.71 9.40 17.04
C PHE A 206 0.80 9.33 16.81
N LYS A 207 1.55 9.10 17.91
CA LYS A 207 3.00 8.92 17.85
C LYS A 207 3.39 7.80 16.88
N ASN A 208 4.45 8.03 16.12
CA ASN A 208 4.99 7.08 15.14
C ASN A 208 4.02 6.68 14.00
N VAL A 209 2.90 7.38 13.87
CA VAL A 209 2.02 7.24 12.70
C VAL A 209 2.26 8.41 11.76
N HIS A 210 2.58 8.09 10.52
CA HIS A 210 2.94 9.05 9.49
C HIS A 210 1.97 8.93 8.31
N GLU A 211 1.79 10.01 7.59
CA GLU A 211 1.06 10.03 6.32
C GLU A 211 2.03 9.89 5.15
N VAL A 212 1.72 9.06 4.19
CA VAL A 212 2.44 9.07 2.91
C VAL A 212 2.17 10.40 2.22
N LEU A 213 3.20 11.15 1.88
CA LEU A 213 3.04 12.47 1.27
C LEU A 213 2.39 12.37 -0.12
N PRO A 214 1.64 13.40 -0.58
CA PRO A 214 1.11 13.47 -1.93
C PRO A 214 2.21 13.26 -2.98
N GLY A 215 1.95 12.42 -3.99
CA GLY A 215 2.90 12.12 -5.06
C GLY A 215 4.12 11.29 -4.64
N HIS A 216 4.09 10.65 -3.47
CA HIS A 216 5.23 9.87 -2.97
C HIS A 216 5.02 8.37 -3.10
N VAL A 217 6.16 7.68 -3.18
CA VAL A 217 6.27 6.22 -3.18
C VAL A 217 7.15 5.81 -2.00
N ILE A 218 6.72 4.81 -1.27
CA ILE A 218 7.53 4.13 -0.26
C ILE A 218 7.84 2.74 -0.80
N THR A 219 9.12 2.38 -0.86
CA THR A 219 9.58 1.07 -1.29
C THR A 219 10.27 0.37 -0.13
N LEU A 220 9.80 -0.82 0.20
CA LEU A 220 10.40 -1.71 1.18
C LEU A 220 10.93 -2.92 0.46
N ARG A 221 12.21 -3.22 0.62
CA ARG A 221 12.85 -4.42 0.06
C ARG A 221 13.87 -4.99 1.02
N ARG A 222 14.09 -6.28 0.94
CA ARG A 222 15.16 -6.94 1.66
C ARG A 222 16.51 -6.57 1.01
N ILE A 223 17.44 -6.05 1.81
CA ILE A 223 18.82 -5.81 1.38
C ILE A 223 19.68 -6.92 1.96
N MET A 224 20.40 -7.65 1.11
CA MET A 224 21.25 -8.79 1.52
C MET A 224 22.53 -8.40 2.27
N LYS A 225 22.80 -7.11 2.47
CA LYS A 225 23.91 -6.60 3.28
C LYS A 225 23.37 -5.70 4.36
N ASP A 226 23.60 -6.08 5.61
CA ASP A 226 23.36 -5.27 6.80
C ASP A 226 21.92 -4.80 7.00
N ASP A 227 21.01 -5.65 7.43
CA ASP A 227 19.69 -5.37 8.06
C ASP A 227 19.09 -3.94 7.90
N GLU A 228 19.36 -3.26 6.80
CA GLU A 228 18.88 -1.89 6.53
C GLU A 228 17.67 -1.89 5.61
N TYR A 229 16.57 -1.33 6.08
CA TYR A 229 15.43 -0.96 5.23
C TYR A 229 15.67 0.42 4.64
N ARG A 230 15.61 0.54 3.32
CA ARG A 230 15.57 1.85 2.67
C ARG A 230 14.13 2.22 2.32
N LEU A 231 13.70 3.33 2.87
CA LEU A 231 12.51 4.03 2.41
C LEU A 231 12.95 4.99 1.31
N SER A 232 12.58 4.72 0.05
CA SER A 232 12.87 5.64 -1.06
C SER A 232 11.58 6.11 -1.71
N GLY A 233 11.47 7.39 -2.00
CA GLY A 233 10.31 7.96 -2.63
C GLY A 233 10.62 8.87 -3.80
N LYS A 234 9.97 8.65 -4.96
CA LYS A 234 9.69 9.62 -6.02
C LYS A 234 8.59 9.15 -6.95
N VAL A 235 7.66 10.04 -7.25
CA VAL A 235 6.89 9.99 -8.49
C VAL A 235 6.99 11.38 -9.13
N ASN A 236 7.66 11.46 -10.29
CA ASN A 236 7.91 12.64 -11.13
C ASN A 236 8.87 13.73 -10.60
N ASP A 237 9.92 13.89 -11.35
CA ASP A 237 10.91 14.96 -11.65
C ASP A 237 11.04 16.22 -10.78
N SER A 238 10.48 16.30 -9.63
CA SER A 238 10.76 17.40 -8.71
C SER A 238 10.84 16.89 -7.29
N ILE A 239 12.06 16.83 -6.79
CA ILE A 239 12.46 16.61 -5.40
C ILE A 239 12.41 15.14 -4.95
N ALA A 240 13.59 14.51 -4.98
CA ALA A 240 13.85 13.28 -4.23
C ALA A 240 14.03 13.62 -2.76
N PHE A 241 13.29 12.98 -1.90
CA PHE A 241 13.70 12.77 -0.52
C PHE A 241 13.98 11.28 -0.32
N GLU A 242 15.23 10.93 -0.05
CA GLU A 242 15.57 9.69 0.61
C GLU A 242 15.23 9.86 2.10
N ILE A 243 14.25 9.15 2.57
CA ILE A 243 14.09 8.96 4.01
C ILE A 243 14.89 7.69 4.32
N GLY A 244 16.18 7.85 4.53
CA GLY A 244 17.06 6.83 5.07
C GLY A 244 16.77 6.65 6.55
N GLY A 245 15.94 5.67 6.90
CA GLY A 245 15.74 5.24 8.28
C GLY A 245 16.55 3.97 8.53
N THR A 246 17.72 4.09 9.16
CA THR A 246 18.46 2.95 9.72
C THR A 246 17.72 2.52 10.99
N LEU A 247 17.02 1.41 10.96
CA LEU A 247 16.52 0.78 12.18
C LEU A 247 17.71 0.15 12.93
N ARG A 248 18.42 0.94 13.74
CA ARG A 248 19.46 0.41 14.63
C ARG A 248 18.79 -0.42 15.73
N ARG A 249 19.28 -1.67 15.90
CA ARG A 249 19.05 -2.41 17.14
C ARG A 249 19.49 -1.53 18.32
N ARG A 250 18.56 -1.24 19.23
CA ARG A 250 18.98 -0.89 20.59
C ARG A 250 19.34 -2.19 21.29
N THR A 251 20.62 -2.33 21.58
CA THR A 251 21.15 -3.31 22.53
C THR A 251 20.61 -3.02 23.91
#